data_7ab7b899a08172beeea0c8c0e5a1d560
#
_entry.id   7ab7b899a08172beeea0c8c0e5a1d560
#
_cell.length_a   1.000
_cell.length_b   1.000
_cell.length_c   1.000
_cell.angle_alpha   90.00
_cell.angle_beta   90.00
_cell.angle_gamma   90.00
#
_symmetry.space_group_name_H-M   'P 1'
#
loop_
_entity.id
_entity.type
_entity.pdbx_description
1 polymer ?
#
loop_
_entity_poly.entity_id
_entity_poly.type
_entity_poly.pdbx_seq_one_letter_code
_entity_poly.pdbx_strand_id
1 'polypeptide(L)'
;MGKRINPETIEPIIGTLYPPPFDKRCRKRERKKLGDAAGLTQFGVNLLRLPPNVWSSQRHWHTHSDEFIYVLSGEVVLVTNEGAETLRQGDAAGFKAGDPNGHCLQNRSHSDAMVLEIGTRSEDDAGTYSDIDMLSPVGKKPAIYTHRDGTPYTDIRRRGPETD
;
A
#
# COMPACT_ATOMS: atom_id res chain seq x y z
N MET A 1 -19.88 4.09 -21.26
CA MET A 1 -19.12 3.24 -22.23
C MET A 1 -17.87 2.77 -21.54
N GLY A 2 -17.56 1.46 -21.58
CA GLY A 2 -16.35 0.91 -20.96
C GLY A 2 -15.09 1.51 -21.61
N LYS A 3 -14.02 1.70 -20.80
CA LYS A 3 -12.76 2.29 -21.25
C LYS A 3 -11.63 1.26 -21.10
N ARG A 4 -10.95 0.93 -22.19
CA ARG A 4 -9.71 0.14 -22.14
C ARG A 4 -8.61 0.97 -21.46
N ILE A 5 -7.95 0.39 -20.48
CA ILE A 5 -6.79 0.98 -19.82
C ILE A 5 -5.53 0.26 -20.32
N ASN A 6 -4.56 1.03 -20.78
CA ASN A 6 -3.22 0.50 -21.07
C ASN A 6 -2.29 0.87 -19.91
N PRO A 7 -1.86 -0.09 -19.09
CA PRO A 7 -0.98 0.19 -17.93
C PRO A 7 0.36 0.83 -18.31
N GLU A 8 0.85 0.60 -19.55
CA GLU A 8 2.13 1.16 -19.99
C GLU A 8 2.10 2.69 -20.18
N THR A 9 0.90 3.25 -20.36
CA THR A 9 0.74 4.72 -20.52
C THR A 9 0.51 5.45 -19.20
N ILE A 10 0.48 4.73 -18.08
CA ILE A 10 0.26 5.31 -16.75
C ILE A 10 1.60 5.48 -16.06
N GLU A 11 1.95 6.73 -15.75
CA GLU A 11 3.15 7.04 -14.97
C GLU A 11 3.05 6.44 -13.58
N PRO A 12 4.07 5.70 -13.12
CA PRO A 12 4.06 5.13 -11.78
C PRO A 12 4.30 6.21 -10.72
N ILE A 13 3.61 6.07 -9.61
CA ILE A 13 3.95 6.78 -8.38
C ILE A 13 5.02 5.96 -7.68
N ILE A 14 6.24 6.51 -7.62
CA ILE A 14 7.39 5.85 -7.01
C ILE A 14 7.55 6.32 -5.56
N GLY A 15 7.86 5.38 -4.66
CA GLY A 15 8.22 5.67 -3.29
C GLY A 15 7.03 5.84 -2.36
N THR A 16 7.23 6.58 -1.28
CA THR A 16 6.30 6.70 -0.16
C THR A 16 6.26 8.12 0.42
N LEU A 17 5.21 8.41 1.16
CA LEU A 17 5.08 9.60 2.00
C LEU A 17 5.46 9.33 3.47
N TYR A 18 5.83 8.12 3.82
CA TYR A 18 6.22 7.81 5.20
C TYR A 18 7.38 8.70 5.67
N PRO A 19 7.31 9.22 6.91
CA PRO A 19 8.45 9.91 7.52
C PRO A 19 9.58 8.91 7.82
N PRO A 20 10.83 9.38 7.91
CA PRO A 20 11.93 8.55 8.39
C PRO A 20 11.70 8.08 9.83
N PRO A 21 12.12 6.87 10.20
CA PRO A 21 12.87 5.89 9.38
C PRO A 21 11.96 4.92 8.60
N PHE A 22 10.64 5.12 8.62
CA PHE A 22 9.63 4.16 8.12
C PHE A 22 9.54 4.10 6.59
N ASP A 23 10.13 5.05 5.90
CA ASP A 23 10.15 5.17 4.45
C ASP A 23 11.11 4.19 3.75
N LYS A 24 12.22 3.80 4.40
CA LYS A 24 13.36 3.11 3.79
C LYS A 24 12.98 1.88 2.95
N ARG A 25 12.12 1.00 3.48
CA ARG A 25 11.71 -0.23 2.80
C ARG A 25 10.69 0.00 1.68
N CYS A 26 10.08 1.19 1.62
CA CYS A 26 9.02 1.51 0.66
C CYS A 26 9.46 2.49 -0.45
N ARG A 27 10.72 2.96 -0.44
CA ARG A 27 11.21 4.00 -1.37
C ARG A 27 11.23 3.57 -2.84
N LYS A 28 11.38 2.27 -3.11
CA LYS A 28 11.48 1.72 -4.48
C LYS A 28 10.17 1.06 -4.96
N ARG A 29 9.09 1.10 -4.16
CA ARG A 29 7.81 0.58 -4.63
C ARG A 29 7.23 1.49 -5.71
N GLU A 30 6.54 0.89 -6.68
CA GLU A 30 5.92 1.62 -7.78
C GLU A 30 4.44 1.26 -7.87
N ARG A 31 3.56 2.26 -7.98
CA ARG A 31 2.12 2.06 -8.15
C ARG A 31 1.62 2.80 -9.37
N LYS A 32 0.98 2.08 -10.29
CA LYS A 32 0.20 2.65 -11.37
C LYS A 32 -1.29 2.61 -10.99
N LYS A 33 -1.94 3.76 -10.92
CA LYS A 33 -3.34 3.90 -10.48
C LYS A 33 -4.31 3.58 -11.62
N LEU A 34 -4.58 2.31 -11.87
CA LEU A 34 -5.45 1.85 -12.96
C LEU A 34 -6.89 2.31 -12.77
N GLY A 35 -7.41 2.25 -11.55
CA GLY A 35 -8.77 2.69 -11.22
C GLY A 35 -8.99 4.18 -11.49
N ASP A 36 -8.02 5.03 -11.12
CA ASP A 36 -8.07 6.46 -11.36
C ASP A 36 -8.05 6.76 -12.87
N ALA A 37 -7.20 6.07 -13.64
CA ALA A 37 -7.15 6.19 -15.09
C ALA A 37 -8.46 5.76 -15.77
N ALA A 38 -9.22 4.84 -15.16
CA ALA A 38 -10.53 4.42 -15.59
C ALA A 38 -11.65 5.38 -15.14
N GLY A 39 -11.39 6.32 -14.22
CA GLY A 39 -12.39 7.21 -13.62
C GLY A 39 -13.24 6.55 -12.54
N LEU A 40 -12.75 5.45 -11.90
CA LEU A 40 -13.47 4.78 -10.83
C LEU A 40 -13.37 5.57 -9.52
N THR A 41 -14.48 5.68 -8.80
CA THR A 41 -14.56 6.47 -7.57
C THR A 41 -14.85 5.66 -6.32
N GLN A 42 -15.57 4.55 -6.43
CA GLN A 42 -16.01 3.73 -5.28
C GLN A 42 -14.89 2.86 -4.70
N PHE A 43 -13.94 2.46 -5.53
CA PHE A 43 -12.78 1.66 -5.12
C PHE A 43 -11.54 2.02 -5.95
N GLY A 44 -10.38 1.78 -5.37
CA GLY A 44 -9.10 1.91 -6.04
C GLY A 44 -8.67 0.59 -6.67
N VAL A 45 -7.98 0.66 -7.81
CA VAL A 45 -7.28 -0.47 -8.42
C VAL A 45 -5.89 0.01 -8.77
N ASN A 46 -4.87 -0.59 -8.18
CA ASN A 46 -3.48 -0.27 -8.43
C ASN A 46 -2.71 -1.49 -8.94
N LEU A 47 -1.83 -1.25 -9.89
CA LEU A 47 -0.78 -2.20 -10.23
C LEU A 47 0.47 -1.83 -9.42
N LEU A 48 0.82 -2.69 -8.47
CA LEU A 48 1.97 -2.54 -7.59
C LEU A 48 3.14 -3.37 -8.11
N ARG A 49 4.31 -2.72 -8.29
CA ARG A 49 5.59 -3.39 -8.51
C ARG A 49 6.43 -3.28 -7.23
N LEU A 50 6.92 -4.41 -6.77
CA LEU A 50 7.85 -4.53 -5.65
C LEU A 50 9.17 -5.14 -6.13
N PRO A 51 10.23 -4.34 -6.31
CA PRO A 51 11.58 -4.87 -6.49
C PRO A 51 12.07 -5.71 -5.29
N PRO A 52 13.16 -6.47 -5.43
CA PRO A 52 13.76 -7.22 -4.32
C PRO A 52 14.01 -6.34 -3.08
N ASN A 53 13.70 -6.88 -1.90
CA ASN A 53 13.83 -6.22 -0.58
C ASN A 53 12.94 -4.99 -0.35
N VAL A 54 11.93 -4.78 -1.19
CA VAL A 54 10.97 -3.66 -1.08
C VAL A 54 9.65 -4.14 -0.46
N TRP A 55 9.04 -3.27 0.35
CA TRP A 55 7.77 -3.51 1.01
C TRP A 55 6.65 -2.67 0.37
N SER A 56 5.43 -3.21 0.38
CA SER A 56 4.24 -2.48 -0.08
C SER A 56 3.91 -1.30 0.83
N SER A 57 4.10 -1.48 2.13
CA SER A 57 3.76 -0.53 3.19
C SER A 57 4.44 -0.93 4.50
N GLN A 58 4.36 -0.09 5.51
CA GLN A 58 4.43 -0.53 6.90
C GLN A 58 3.18 -1.35 7.22
N ARG A 59 3.25 -2.32 8.13
CA ARG A 59 2.12 -3.18 8.48
C ARG A 59 1.00 -2.37 9.11
N HIS A 60 -0.19 -2.42 8.51
CA HIS A 60 -1.34 -1.58 8.88
C HIS A 60 -2.66 -2.27 8.58
N TRP A 61 -3.74 -1.73 9.13
CA TRP A 61 -5.11 -2.11 8.86
C TRP A 61 -5.99 -0.86 8.73
N HIS A 62 -7.15 -1.02 8.09
CA HIS A 62 -8.09 0.05 7.79
C HIS A 62 -9.37 -0.10 8.61
N THR A 63 -9.91 1.03 9.10
CA THR A 63 -11.13 1.03 9.90
C THR A 63 -12.39 0.80 9.05
N HIS A 64 -12.45 1.37 7.84
CA HIS A 64 -13.65 1.38 6.99
C HIS A 64 -13.40 1.03 5.52
N SER A 65 -12.20 0.58 5.18
CA SER A 65 -11.87 0.17 3.81
C SER A 65 -11.47 -1.29 3.77
N ASP A 66 -12.19 -2.08 2.94
CA ASP A 66 -11.74 -3.42 2.58
C ASP A 66 -10.59 -3.32 1.59
N GLU A 67 -9.65 -4.25 1.70
CA GLU A 67 -8.56 -4.40 0.72
C GLU A 67 -8.47 -5.83 0.22
N PHE A 68 -8.04 -5.98 -1.02
CA PHE A 68 -7.81 -7.26 -1.66
C PHE A 68 -6.56 -7.17 -2.53
N ILE A 69 -5.77 -8.22 -2.55
CA ILE A 69 -4.61 -8.34 -3.44
C ILE A 69 -4.65 -9.63 -4.23
N TYR A 70 -4.06 -9.59 -5.44
CA TYR A 70 -3.83 -10.74 -6.27
C TYR A 70 -2.42 -10.69 -6.86
N VAL A 71 -1.64 -11.75 -6.70
CA VAL A 71 -0.27 -11.83 -7.22
C VAL A 71 -0.30 -12.16 -8.71
N LEU A 72 0.11 -11.21 -9.54
CA LEU A 72 0.14 -11.35 -11.00
C LEU A 72 1.40 -12.07 -11.49
N SER A 73 2.55 -11.81 -10.84
CA SER A 73 3.82 -12.49 -11.14
C SER A 73 4.81 -12.35 -9.99
N GLY A 74 5.79 -13.23 -9.94
CA GLY A 74 6.76 -13.30 -8.86
C GLY A 74 6.17 -13.86 -7.56
N GLU A 75 6.78 -13.51 -6.43
CA GLU A 75 6.30 -13.90 -5.11
C GLU A 75 6.46 -12.76 -4.11
N VAL A 76 5.60 -12.71 -3.12
CA VAL A 76 5.65 -11.79 -1.99
C VAL A 76 5.40 -12.54 -0.69
N VAL A 77 5.95 -12.04 0.40
CA VAL A 77 5.63 -12.51 1.74
C VAL A 77 4.56 -11.61 2.33
N LEU A 78 3.38 -12.16 2.57
CA LEU A 78 2.33 -11.53 3.36
C LEU A 78 2.71 -11.65 4.84
N VAL A 79 2.78 -10.52 5.53
CA VAL A 79 3.06 -10.46 6.97
C VAL A 79 1.82 -9.95 7.69
N THR A 80 1.33 -10.74 8.65
CA THR A 80 0.13 -10.46 9.46
C THR A 80 0.42 -10.69 10.94
N ASN A 81 -0.61 -10.61 11.81
CA ASN A 81 -0.48 -10.96 13.23
C ASN A 81 -0.19 -12.46 13.43
N GLU A 82 -0.64 -13.31 12.50
CA GLU A 82 -0.43 -14.77 12.54
C GLU A 82 0.97 -15.18 12.07
N GLY A 83 1.74 -14.27 11.51
CA GLY A 83 3.08 -14.54 11.02
C GLY A 83 3.30 -14.13 9.57
N ALA A 84 4.11 -14.91 8.86
CA ALA A 84 4.54 -14.62 7.50
C ALA A 84 4.24 -15.82 6.58
N GLU A 85 3.57 -15.57 5.46
CA GLU A 85 3.21 -16.55 4.45
C GLU A 85 3.67 -16.09 3.06
N THR A 86 4.24 -17.00 2.27
CA THR A 86 4.65 -16.69 0.90
C THR A 86 3.46 -16.88 -0.06
N LEU A 87 3.09 -15.81 -0.74
CA LEU A 87 2.12 -15.82 -1.83
C LEU A 87 2.86 -15.77 -3.17
N ARG A 88 2.40 -16.59 -4.12
CA ARG A 88 2.95 -16.74 -5.47
C ARG A 88 1.94 -16.31 -6.52
N GLN A 89 2.37 -16.28 -7.76
CA GLN A 89 1.48 -16.01 -8.89
C GLN A 89 0.21 -16.87 -8.81
N GLY A 90 -0.95 -16.20 -8.85
CA GLY A 90 -2.27 -16.83 -8.74
C GLY A 90 -2.85 -16.82 -7.32
N ASP A 91 -2.04 -16.55 -6.29
CA ASP A 91 -2.53 -16.43 -4.93
C ASP A 91 -3.17 -15.06 -4.69
N ALA A 92 -4.10 -15.01 -3.73
CA ALA A 92 -4.81 -13.81 -3.35
C ALA A 92 -4.96 -13.73 -1.82
N ALA A 93 -5.17 -12.51 -1.33
CA ALA A 93 -5.53 -12.26 0.07
C ALA A 93 -6.50 -11.10 0.19
N GLY A 94 -7.40 -11.15 1.18
CA GLY A 94 -8.35 -10.10 1.48
C GLY A 94 -8.22 -9.62 2.92
N PHE A 95 -8.45 -8.33 3.14
CA PHE A 95 -8.33 -7.66 4.43
C PHE A 95 -9.61 -6.89 4.68
N LYS A 96 -10.37 -7.34 5.68
CA LYS A 96 -11.68 -6.77 6.00
C LYS A 96 -11.53 -5.47 6.78
N ALA A 97 -12.33 -4.49 6.45
CA ALA A 97 -12.48 -3.26 7.22
C ALA A 97 -12.77 -3.54 8.70
N GLY A 98 -12.08 -2.84 9.58
CA GLY A 98 -12.24 -2.96 11.03
C GLY A 98 -11.56 -4.17 11.67
N ASP A 99 -10.93 -5.04 10.89
CA ASP A 99 -10.12 -6.12 11.44
C ASP A 99 -8.74 -5.58 11.84
N PRO A 100 -8.34 -5.62 13.14
CA PRO A 100 -7.05 -5.08 13.59
C PRO A 100 -5.85 -5.96 13.22
N ASN A 101 -6.04 -6.96 12.37
CA ASN A 101 -4.96 -7.79 11.83
C ASN A 101 -4.17 -7.03 10.77
N GLY A 102 -3.20 -6.25 11.20
CA GLY A 102 -2.37 -5.44 10.30
C GLY A 102 -1.57 -6.29 9.33
N HIS A 103 -1.48 -5.83 8.09
CA HIS A 103 -0.82 -6.55 7.00
C HIS A 103 0.15 -5.68 6.21
N CYS A 104 1.12 -6.30 5.56
CA CYS A 104 1.94 -5.73 4.49
C CYS A 104 2.51 -6.83 3.60
N LEU A 105 2.89 -6.48 2.38
CA LEU A 105 3.59 -7.36 1.46
C LEU A 105 5.07 -6.99 1.43
N GLN A 106 5.94 -8.00 1.48
CA GLN A 106 7.38 -7.84 1.42
C GLN A 106 7.93 -8.70 0.28
N ASN A 107 8.63 -8.11 -0.67
CA ASN A 107 9.37 -8.91 -1.64
C ASN A 107 10.71 -9.33 -1.02
N ARG A 108 10.78 -10.58 -0.60
CA ARG A 108 12.01 -11.21 -0.06
C ARG A 108 12.75 -12.05 -1.09
N SER A 109 12.26 -12.08 -2.35
CA SER A 109 12.85 -12.82 -3.46
C SER A 109 13.96 -12.02 -4.15
N HIS A 110 14.52 -12.59 -5.22
CA HIS A 110 15.57 -11.98 -6.03
C HIS A 110 15.06 -11.35 -7.33
N SER A 111 13.76 -11.39 -7.57
CA SER A 111 13.09 -10.85 -8.76
C SER A 111 11.93 -9.93 -8.38
N ASP A 112 11.49 -9.11 -9.35
CA ASP A 112 10.33 -8.25 -9.15
C ASP A 112 9.06 -9.06 -8.92
N ALA A 113 8.20 -8.57 -8.06
CA ALA A 113 6.84 -9.05 -7.90
C ALA A 113 5.83 -8.02 -8.40
N MET A 114 4.79 -8.48 -9.08
CA MET A 114 3.68 -7.66 -9.55
C MET A 114 2.40 -8.09 -8.84
N VAL A 115 1.71 -7.14 -8.24
CA VAL A 115 0.51 -7.38 -7.46
C VAL A 115 -0.59 -6.41 -7.89
N LEU A 116 -1.81 -6.92 -8.04
CA LEU A 116 -3.00 -6.09 -8.16
C LEU A 116 -3.51 -5.79 -6.76
N GLU A 117 -3.59 -4.49 -6.40
CA GLU A 117 -4.19 -4.02 -5.16
C GLU A 117 -5.56 -3.41 -5.47
N ILE A 118 -6.58 -3.85 -4.74
CA ILE A 118 -7.95 -3.33 -4.84
C ILE A 118 -8.38 -2.92 -3.44
N GLY A 119 -8.94 -1.73 -3.29
CA GLY A 119 -9.44 -1.28 -1.98
C GLY A 119 -10.61 -0.33 -2.14
N THR A 120 -11.57 -0.43 -1.23
CA THR A 120 -12.69 0.53 -1.19
C THR A 120 -12.20 1.92 -0.79
N ARG A 121 -13.00 2.94 -1.10
CA ARG A 121 -12.69 4.35 -0.80
C ARG A 121 -13.74 4.91 0.14
N SER A 122 -13.57 4.67 1.44
CA SER A 122 -14.42 5.28 2.46
C SER A 122 -13.84 6.62 2.90
N GLU A 123 -14.70 7.64 3.00
CA GLU A 123 -14.30 8.95 3.53
C GLU A 123 -14.06 8.89 5.05
N ASP A 124 -14.66 7.92 5.73
CA ASP A 124 -14.53 7.71 7.17
C ASP A 124 -13.36 6.79 7.55
N ASP A 125 -12.57 6.36 6.56
CA ASP A 125 -11.48 5.44 6.79
C ASP A 125 -10.28 6.09 7.50
N ALA A 126 -9.72 5.33 8.44
CA ALA A 126 -8.46 5.62 9.08
C ALA A 126 -7.53 4.39 9.00
N GLY A 127 -6.24 4.65 8.81
CA GLY A 127 -5.22 3.60 8.84
C GLY A 127 -4.52 3.55 10.19
N THR A 128 -4.40 2.36 10.77
CA THR A 128 -3.66 2.12 12.02
C THR A 128 -2.46 1.25 11.72
N TYR A 129 -1.28 1.68 12.16
CA TYR A 129 -0.03 0.95 11.96
C TYR A 129 0.29 0.08 13.17
N SER A 130 0.47 -1.23 12.93
CA SER A 130 0.55 -2.23 14.00
C SER A 130 1.86 -2.16 14.78
N ASP A 131 2.98 -1.93 14.10
CA ASP A 131 4.33 -2.08 14.67
C ASP A 131 5.02 -0.75 14.99
N ILE A 132 4.40 0.37 14.65
CA ILE A 132 4.98 1.71 14.80
C ILE A 132 3.96 2.67 15.38
N ASP A 133 4.45 3.75 15.98
CA ASP A 133 3.62 4.82 16.55
C ASP A 133 3.11 5.74 15.44
N MET A 134 2.19 5.22 14.60
CA MET A 134 1.64 5.97 13.48
C MET A 134 0.17 5.66 13.26
N LEU A 135 -0.57 6.70 12.90
CA LEU A 135 -1.94 6.64 12.39
C LEU A 135 -2.03 7.45 11.09
N SER A 136 -2.95 7.05 10.21
CA SER A 136 -3.44 7.87 9.10
C SER A 136 -4.88 8.26 9.45
N PRO A 137 -5.13 9.47 9.98
CA PRO A 137 -6.44 9.83 10.53
C PRO A 137 -7.51 10.00 9.46
N VAL A 138 -8.75 9.95 9.87
CA VAL A 138 -9.93 10.25 9.02
C VAL A 138 -9.81 11.65 8.41
N GLY A 139 -10.33 11.81 7.20
CA GLY A 139 -10.40 13.13 6.55
C GLY A 139 -9.11 13.66 5.96
N LYS A 140 -8.17 12.77 5.68
CA LYS A 140 -6.87 13.01 5.03
C LYS A 140 -6.85 14.18 4.05
N LYS A 141 -6.53 15.35 4.49
CA LYS A 141 -6.28 16.49 3.59
C LYS A 141 -5.22 17.41 4.20
N PRO A 142 -4.00 17.26 3.76
CA PRO A 142 -3.31 16.23 2.98
C PRO A 142 -3.17 14.93 3.74
N ALA A 143 -2.67 13.83 3.11
CA ALA A 143 -2.37 12.57 3.79
C ALA A 143 -1.36 12.82 4.91
N ILE A 144 -1.86 13.10 6.07
CA ILE A 144 -1.06 13.42 7.24
C ILE A 144 -0.99 12.15 8.08
N TYR A 145 0.22 11.83 8.50
CA TYR A 145 0.45 10.85 9.54
C TYR A 145 0.58 11.54 10.88
N THR A 146 -0.02 10.94 11.89
CA THR A 146 0.12 11.38 13.28
C THR A 146 0.69 10.27 14.15
N HIS A 147 1.26 10.65 15.29
CA HIS A 147 1.48 9.75 16.39
C HIS A 147 0.14 9.28 16.99
N ARG A 148 0.15 8.25 17.80
CA ARG A 148 -1.08 7.74 18.45
C ARG A 148 -1.70 8.74 19.42
N ASP A 149 -0.92 9.67 19.96
CA ASP A 149 -1.39 10.78 20.78
C ASP A 149 -2.01 11.95 19.98
N GLY A 150 -2.02 11.83 18.63
CA GLY A 150 -2.54 12.84 17.72
C GLY A 150 -1.51 13.88 17.27
N THR A 151 -0.29 13.88 17.79
CA THR A 151 0.78 14.79 17.35
C THR A 151 1.16 14.52 15.89
N PRO A 152 1.13 15.53 14.99
CA PRO A 152 1.47 15.33 13.59
C PRO A 152 2.95 14.99 13.36
N TYR A 153 3.23 14.10 12.43
CA TYR A 153 4.56 13.99 11.81
C TYR A 153 4.82 15.21 10.92
N THR A 154 5.96 15.82 11.04
CA THR A 154 6.29 17.09 10.34
C THR A 154 7.03 16.89 9.03
N ASP A 155 7.78 15.79 8.88
CA ASP A 155 8.58 15.52 7.68
C ASP A 155 7.84 14.58 6.70
N ILE A 156 6.71 15.07 6.20
CA ILE A 156 5.85 14.35 5.25
C ILE A 156 6.14 14.87 3.84
N ARG A 157 6.93 14.11 3.09
CA ARG A 157 7.24 14.37 1.68
C ARG A 157 7.43 13.04 0.96
N ARG A 158 7.27 13.06 -0.37
CA ARG A 158 7.53 11.85 -1.17
C ARG A 158 9.02 11.53 -1.19
N ARG A 159 9.33 10.28 -0.83
CA ARG A 159 10.69 9.74 -0.86
C ARG A 159 10.77 8.58 -1.82
N GLY A 160 11.64 8.69 -2.80
CA GLY A 160 11.95 7.66 -3.79
C GLY A 160 13.33 7.04 -3.55
N PRO A 161 13.85 6.29 -4.54
CA PRO A 161 15.15 5.63 -4.46
C PRO A 161 16.32 6.56 -4.18
N GLU A 162 16.26 7.78 -4.74
CA GLU A 162 17.34 8.78 -4.69
C GLU A 162 17.17 9.79 -3.53
N THR A 163 16.28 9.52 -2.60
CA THR A 163 16.07 10.43 -1.47
C THR A 163 17.00 10.05 -0.33
N ASP A 164 17.85 10.99 0.09
CA ASP A 164 18.69 10.90 1.29
C ASP A 164 17.89 11.20 2.57
#